data_9a63f07f6b2f7d5b133f69bf7a326d51
#
_entry.id   9a63f07f6b2f7d5b133f69bf7a326d51
#
_cell.length_a   1.000
_cell.length_b   1.000
_cell.length_c   1.000
_cell.angle_alpha   90.00
_cell.angle_beta   90.00
_cell.angle_gamma   90.00
#
_symmetry.space_group_name_H-M   'P 1'
#
loop_
_entity.id
_entity.type
_entity.pdbx_description
1 polymer ?
#
loop_
_entity_poly.entity_id
_entity_poly.type
_entity_poly.pdbx_seq_one_letter_code
_entity_poly.pdbx_strand_id
1 'polypeptide(L)'
;MMILQSLRLKPMHGYALAKHIKQLSDDLLQIEEGSLYPALQRMLKQGWVKSKLGISEKNRPIRIYRLTNAGLKHLEKEVSSFEKMFAGIRRVVAAVES
;
A
#
# COMPACT_ATOMS: atom_id res chain seq x y z
N MET A 1 0.60 4.23 2.14
CA MET A 1 1.91 3.73 1.65
C MET A 1 1.95 2.22 1.45
N MET A 2 1.52 1.42 2.43
CA MET A 2 1.57 -0.06 2.30
C MET A 2 0.73 -0.61 1.16
N ILE A 3 -0.44 -0.04 0.89
CA ILE A 3 -1.29 -0.46 -0.23
C ILE A 3 -0.58 -0.23 -1.55
N LEU A 4 0.00 0.97 -1.74
CA LEU A 4 0.71 1.31 -2.96
C LEU A 4 1.96 0.45 -3.15
N GLN A 5 2.71 0.17 -2.07
CA GLN A 5 3.87 -0.71 -2.11
C GLN A 5 3.50 -2.13 -2.54
N SER A 6 2.40 -2.65 -2.02
CA SER A 6 1.92 -3.98 -2.39
C SER A 6 1.50 -4.04 -3.85
N LEU A 7 0.80 -3.02 -4.35
CA LEU A 7 0.37 -2.95 -5.73
C LEU A 7 1.52 -2.71 -6.71
N ARG A 8 2.64 -2.16 -6.24
CA ARG A 8 3.85 -2.04 -7.05
C ARG A 8 4.39 -3.40 -7.49
N LEU A 9 4.23 -4.43 -6.65
CA LEU A 9 4.69 -5.78 -6.98
C LEU A 9 3.83 -6.43 -8.06
N LYS A 10 2.51 -6.35 -7.92
CA LYS A 10 1.56 -6.88 -8.90
C LYS A 10 0.15 -6.37 -8.61
N PRO A 11 -0.73 -6.35 -9.62
CA PRO A 11 -2.15 -6.07 -9.38
C PRO A 11 -2.78 -7.12 -8.46
N MET A 12 -3.70 -6.68 -7.58
CA MET A 12 -4.37 -7.57 -6.63
C MET A 12 -5.81 -7.14 -6.42
N HIS A 13 -6.68 -8.10 -6.08
CA HIS A 13 -8.03 -7.77 -5.58
C HIS A 13 -7.93 -7.46 -4.08
N GLY A 14 -8.99 -6.83 -3.53
CA GLY A 14 -8.97 -6.31 -2.16
C GLY A 14 -8.63 -7.34 -1.10
N TYR A 15 -9.20 -8.54 -1.18
CA TYR A 15 -8.93 -9.61 -0.21
C TYR A 15 -7.46 -10.05 -0.24
N ALA A 16 -6.92 -10.27 -1.45
CA ALA A 16 -5.52 -10.66 -1.60
C ALA A 16 -4.58 -9.55 -1.12
N LEU A 17 -4.95 -8.30 -1.32
CA LEU A 17 -4.17 -7.15 -0.87
C LEU A 17 -4.09 -7.10 0.65
N ALA A 18 -5.21 -7.28 1.35
CA ALA A 18 -5.23 -7.31 2.81
C ALA A 18 -4.39 -8.46 3.37
N LYS A 19 -4.51 -9.64 2.77
CA LYS A 19 -3.74 -10.81 3.15
C LYS A 19 -2.24 -10.60 2.92
N HIS A 20 -1.88 -9.98 1.81
CA HIS A 20 -0.48 -9.69 1.47
C HIS A 20 0.16 -8.74 2.48
N ILE A 21 -0.54 -7.67 2.85
CA ILE A 21 -0.04 -6.71 3.84
C ILE A 21 0.15 -7.37 5.20
N LYS A 22 -0.77 -8.21 5.60
CA LYS A 22 -0.65 -8.97 6.83
C LYS A 22 0.57 -9.86 6.82
N GLN A 23 0.83 -10.57 5.73
CA GLN A 23 1.99 -11.45 5.60
C GLN A 23 3.31 -10.67 5.59
N LEU A 24 3.37 -9.56 4.85
CA LEU A 24 4.59 -8.73 4.77
C LEU A 24 4.97 -8.12 6.11
N SER A 25 4.01 -7.82 6.94
CA SER A 25 4.25 -7.22 8.26
C SER A 25 4.43 -8.25 9.37
N ASP A 26 4.54 -9.53 9.02
CA ASP A 26 4.67 -10.65 9.97
C ASP A 26 3.56 -10.63 11.01
N ASP A 27 2.32 -10.43 10.54
CA ASP A 27 1.10 -10.34 11.35
C ASP A 27 1.06 -9.17 12.35
N LEU A 28 2.03 -8.28 12.29
CA LEU A 28 2.04 -7.09 13.16
C LEU A 28 0.98 -6.06 12.75
N LEU A 29 0.65 -6.00 11.45
CA LEU A 29 -0.32 -5.05 10.92
C LEU A 29 -1.49 -5.80 10.31
N GLN A 30 -2.68 -5.54 10.82
CA GLN A 30 -3.91 -6.08 10.24
C GLN A 30 -4.72 -4.93 9.66
N ILE A 31 -5.06 -5.05 8.39
CA ILE A 31 -5.97 -4.12 7.75
C ILE A 31 -7.32 -4.82 7.63
N GLU A 32 -8.29 -4.31 8.37
CA GLU A 32 -9.66 -4.79 8.25
C GLU A 32 -10.24 -4.35 6.90
N GLU A 33 -11.09 -5.19 6.31
CA GLU A 33 -11.75 -4.86 5.05
C GLU A 33 -12.49 -3.53 5.13
N GLY A 34 -13.09 -3.21 6.28
CA GLY A 34 -13.78 -1.96 6.49
C GLY A 34 -12.89 -0.72 6.37
N SER A 35 -11.59 -0.85 6.60
CA SER A 35 -10.63 0.26 6.45
C SER A 35 -9.98 0.26 5.07
N LEU A 36 -9.80 -0.92 4.47
CA LEU A 36 -9.13 -1.07 3.19
C LEU A 36 -9.91 -0.45 2.04
N TYR A 37 -11.21 -0.73 1.93
CA TYR A 37 -12.01 -0.24 0.81
C TYR A 37 -12.14 1.28 0.78
N PRO A 38 -12.39 1.97 1.89
CA PRO A 38 -12.35 3.44 1.88
C PRO A 38 -11.01 4.02 1.44
N ALA A 39 -9.90 3.39 1.84
CA ALA A 39 -8.57 3.81 1.43
C ALA A 39 -8.38 3.64 -0.08
N LEU A 40 -8.81 2.50 -0.64
CA LEU A 40 -8.76 2.25 -2.08
C LEU A 40 -9.62 3.25 -2.85
N GLN A 41 -10.80 3.60 -2.35
CA GLN A 41 -11.67 4.60 -2.98
C GLN A 41 -10.99 5.96 -3.04
N ARG A 42 -10.31 6.38 -1.98
CA ARG A 42 -9.54 7.62 -1.99
C ARG A 42 -8.42 7.59 -3.02
N MET A 43 -7.72 6.47 -3.12
CA MET A 43 -6.63 6.30 -4.09
C MET A 43 -7.13 6.30 -5.52
N LEU A 44 -8.30 5.71 -5.78
CA LEU A 44 -8.96 5.78 -7.09
C LEU A 44 -9.28 7.23 -7.45
N LYS A 45 -9.81 7.99 -6.49
CA LYS A 45 -10.18 9.39 -6.66
C LYS A 45 -8.97 10.27 -6.98
N GLN A 46 -7.84 9.98 -6.35
CA GLN A 46 -6.58 10.68 -6.59
C GLN A 46 -5.89 10.25 -7.87
N GLY A 47 -6.34 9.18 -8.51
CA GLY A 47 -5.70 8.66 -9.71
C GLY A 47 -4.43 7.84 -9.44
N TRP A 48 -4.18 7.46 -8.21
CA TRP A 48 -2.99 6.68 -7.83
C TRP A 48 -3.15 5.19 -8.11
N VAL A 49 -4.38 4.71 -8.17
CA VAL A 49 -4.68 3.33 -8.55
C VAL A 49 -5.82 3.33 -9.56
N LYS A 50 -5.90 2.26 -10.34
CA LYS A 50 -7.01 1.95 -11.24
C LYS A 50 -7.59 0.61 -10.85
N SER A 51 -8.87 0.40 -11.15
CA SER A 51 -9.52 -0.87 -10.92
C SER A 51 -10.07 -1.44 -12.21
N LYS A 52 -10.10 -2.76 -12.30
CA LYS A 52 -10.62 -3.51 -13.43
C LYS A 52 -11.45 -4.66 -12.90
N LEU A 53 -12.58 -4.95 -13.56
CA LEU A 53 -13.37 -6.12 -13.25
C LEU A 53 -12.63 -7.37 -13.72
N GLY A 54 -12.59 -8.38 -12.86
CA GLY A 54 -12.01 -9.68 -13.17
C GLY A 54 -12.88 -10.76 -12.60
N ILE A 55 -12.45 -12.00 -12.78
CA ILE A 55 -13.17 -13.18 -12.28
C ILE A 55 -12.22 -13.96 -11.39
N SER A 56 -12.66 -14.29 -10.17
CA SER A 56 -11.88 -15.09 -9.24
C SER A 56 -11.84 -16.56 -9.67
N GLU A 57 -10.96 -17.33 -9.01
CA GLU A 57 -10.88 -18.78 -9.22
C GLU A 57 -12.21 -19.49 -8.95
N LYS A 58 -13.04 -18.90 -8.08
CA LYS A 58 -14.37 -19.42 -7.76
C LYS A 58 -15.44 -18.88 -8.69
N ASN A 59 -15.06 -18.31 -9.83
CA ASN A 59 -15.95 -17.79 -10.86
C ASN A 59 -16.87 -16.67 -10.35
N ARG A 60 -16.34 -15.82 -9.43
CA ARG A 60 -17.07 -14.68 -8.89
C ARG A 60 -16.47 -13.38 -9.42
N PRO A 61 -17.28 -12.34 -9.70
CA PRO A 61 -16.74 -11.05 -10.11
C PRO A 61 -15.95 -10.42 -8.97
N ILE A 62 -14.76 -9.93 -9.30
CA ILE A 62 -13.88 -9.23 -8.35
C ILE A 62 -13.34 -7.97 -9.00
N ARG A 63 -12.91 -7.01 -8.18
CA ARG A 63 -12.18 -5.84 -8.64
C ARG A 63 -10.70 -6.02 -8.38
N ILE A 64 -9.91 -5.88 -9.44
CA ILE A 64 -8.46 -5.96 -9.37
C ILE A 64 -7.92 -4.55 -9.43
N TYR A 65 -7.13 -4.16 -8.45
CA TYR A 65 -6.52 -2.85 -8.33
C TYR A 65 -5.08 -2.90 -8.81
N ARG A 66 -4.65 -1.84 -9.50
CA ARG A 66 -3.27 -1.72 -9.96
C ARG A 66 -2.75 -0.30 -9.75
N LEU A 67 -1.44 -0.20 -9.56
CA LEU A 67 -0.77 1.09 -9.40
C LEU A 67 -0.69 1.81 -10.75
N THR A 68 -0.96 3.13 -10.73
CA THR A 68 -0.77 3.98 -11.92
C THR A 68 0.61 4.62 -11.86
N ASN A 69 1.01 5.28 -12.97
CA ASN A 69 2.25 6.06 -12.98
C ASN A 69 2.19 7.20 -11.95
N ALA A 70 1.04 7.85 -11.81
CA ALA A 70 0.84 8.88 -10.79
C ALA A 70 0.96 8.31 -9.38
N GLY A 71 0.42 7.11 -9.16
CA GLY A 71 0.55 6.41 -7.88
C GLY A 71 1.99 6.03 -7.57
N LEU A 72 2.75 5.59 -8.57
CA LEU A 72 4.16 5.27 -8.39
C LEU A 72 4.97 6.50 -7.99
N LYS A 73 4.74 7.63 -8.66
CA LYS A 73 5.41 8.89 -8.31
C LYS A 73 5.08 9.34 -6.89
N HIS A 74 3.81 9.23 -6.50
CA HIS A 74 3.37 9.56 -5.15
C HIS A 74 4.04 8.65 -4.12
N LEU A 75 4.11 7.36 -4.40
CA LEU A 75 4.76 6.37 -3.54
C LEU A 75 6.25 6.68 -3.35
N GLU A 76 6.97 6.96 -4.43
CA GLU A 76 8.38 7.30 -4.37
C GLU A 76 8.63 8.54 -3.52
N LYS A 77 7.76 9.54 -3.63
CA LYS A 77 7.82 10.75 -2.82
C LYS A 77 7.59 10.46 -1.33
N GLU A 78 6.61 9.63 -1.01
CA GLU A 78 6.33 9.23 0.37
C GLU A 78 7.48 8.43 0.98
N VAL A 79 8.04 7.49 0.23
CA VAL A 79 9.17 6.69 0.70
C VAL A 79 10.39 7.58 0.96
N SER A 80 10.68 8.50 0.05
CA SER A 80 11.79 9.45 0.22
C SER A 80 11.61 10.31 1.47
N SER A 81 10.39 10.83 1.70
CA SER A 81 10.09 11.62 2.89
C SER A 81 10.24 10.81 4.18
N PHE A 82 9.78 9.58 4.16
CA PHE A 82 9.90 8.66 5.29
C PHE A 82 11.36 8.36 5.61
N GLU A 83 12.18 8.08 4.59
CA GLU A 83 13.60 7.80 4.78
C GLU A 83 14.35 9.00 5.36
N LYS A 84 14.05 10.21 4.92
CA LYS A 84 14.63 11.43 5.46
C LYS A 84 14.27 11.62 6.93
N MET A 85 13.02 11.42 7.27
CA MET A 85 12.55 11.52 8.66
C MET A 85 13.24 10.47 9.53
N PHE A 86 13.32 9.24 9.07
CA PHE A 86 13.96 8.14 9.78
C PHE A 86 15.45 8.42 10.01
N ALA A 87 16.15 8.92 8.98
CA ALA A 87 17.55 9.31 9.11
C ALA A 87 17.75 10.41 10.16
N GLY A 88 16.87 11.41 10.19
CA GLY A 88 16.89 12.46 11.19
C GLY A 88 16.72 11.93 12.61
N ILE A 89 15.76 11.01 12.79
CA ILE A 89 15.53 10.38 14.09
C ILE A 89 16.76 9.60 14.55
N ARG A 90 17.38 8.85 13.65
CA ARG A 90 18.59 8.07 13.99
C ARG A 90 19.75 8.96 14.41
N ARG A 91 19.91 10.13 13.79
CA ARG A 91 20.94 11.10 14.16
C ARG A 91 20.71 11.62 15.58
N VAL A 92 19.46 11.93 15.92
CA VAL A 92 19.11 12.40 17.26
C VAL A 92 19.39 11.32 18.30
N VAL A 93 18.99 10.08 18.04
CA VAL A 93 19.23 8.95 18.93
C VAL A 93 20.74 8.74 19.14
N ALA A 94 21.52 8.77 18.07
CA ALA A 94 22.98 8.61 18.14
C ALA A 94 23.63 9.72 18.98
N ALA A 95 23.17 10.96 18.83
CA ALA A 95 23.69 12.10 19.59
C ALA A 95 23.38 11.96 21.09
N VAL A 96 22.21 11.44 21.44
CA VAL A 96 21.82 11.23 22.85
C VAL A 96 22.61 10.08 23.46
N GLU A 97 22.93 9.04 22.71
CA GLU A 97 23.68 7.88 23.18
C GLU A 97 25.17 8.13 23.31
N SER A 98 25.69 9.11 22.58
CA SER A 98 27.10 9.48 22.68
C SER A 98 27.32 10.55 23.77
#